data_ce36c9995e50fd6df958625297897561
#
_entry.id   ce36c9995e50fd6df958625297897561
#
_cell.length_a   1.000
_cell.length_b   1.000
_cell.length_c   1.000
_cell.angle_alpha   90.00
_cell.angle_beta   90.00
_cell.angle_gamma   90.00
#
_symmetry.space_group_name_H-M   'P 1'
#
loop_
_entity.id
_entity.type
_entity.pdbx_description
1 polymer ?
#
loop_
_entity_poly.entity_id
_entity_poly.type
_entity_poly.pdbx_seq_one_letter_code
_entity_poly.pdbx_strand_id
1 'polypeptide(L)'
;MIKSAIYLVAICLILTGCEQSSSPDRQLTLANQGLLSADLASDGKQAIVSSLSQGTVVWDLEQGKERWRWRQSDNPDNFIIITRFSADDSHAVTATPDSFGIWRLQDGQSQGYYSLPESRLRDIALSADGRQVLIGREDGKAEVVDTRSGRRLQFLGHTEQVNTVDLSPNGRYALTGGNDYSAYLWDTRSGQVVWRFNHAGRVVLARLDPSGRLAFTADSRQASIWDLTTGKELSRLQFDHRFEVYTAARFANDGKWLITGAPSRQLSLWQVSDGSLLQSWRVSPHPRVKPPSAVVYGVALRDNSHLVSASSSGLAEIWTIK
;
A
#
# COMPACT_ATOMS: atom_id res chain seq x y z
N MET A 1 28.46 -67.04 28.98
CA MET A 1 28.66 -65.58 28.94
C MET A 1 27.95 -65.05 27.73
N ILE A 2 26.71 -64.56 27.91
CA ILE A 2 25.85 -64.05 26.84
C ILE A 2 25.90 -62.53 26.93
N LYS A 3 26.43 -61.89 25.88
CA LYS A 3 26.47 -60.42 25.73
C LYS A 3 25.17 -59.93 25.09
N SER A 4 24.33 -59.27 25.88
CA SER A 4 23.15 -58.59 25.39
C SER A 4 23.57 -57.23 24.76
N ALA A 5 23.30 -57.03 23.47
CA ALA A 5 23.44 -55.76 22.80
C ALA A 5 22.10 -55.01 22.89
N ILE A 6 22.10 -53.88 23.56
CA ILE A 6 20.96 -52.95 23.63
C ILE A 6 21.06 -52.03 22.40
N TYR A 7 20.12 -52.15 21.46
CA TYR A 7 19.95 -51.19 20.38
C TYR A 7 19.10 -50.01 20.85
N LEU A 8 19.74 -48.86 20.95
CA LEU A 8 19.06 -47.57 21.20
C LEU A 8 18.49 -47.08 19.88
N VAL A 9 17.15 -47.17 19.73
CA VAL A 9 16.44 -46.60 18.58
C VAL A 9 16.18 -45.10 18.88
N ALA A 10 16.94 -44.23 18.28
CA ALA A 10 16.69 -42.80 18.31
C ALA A 10 15.52 -42.46 17.39
N ILE A 11 14.36 -42.18 17.96
CA ILE A 11 13.21 -41.65 17.23
C ILE A 11 13.47 -40.15 16.95
N CYS A 12 13.90 -39.83 15.74
CA CYS A 12 13.88 -38.45 15.26
C CYS A 12 12.42 -38.03 15.02
N LEU A 13 11.85 -37.31 15.98
CA LEU A 13 10.62 -36.53 15.73
C LEU A 13 10.94 -35.40 14.75
N ILE A 14 10.69 -35.64 13.48
CA ILE A 14 10.64 -34.58 12.47
C ILE A 14 9.36 -33.80 12.74
N LEU A 15 9.50 -32.67 13.46
CA LEU A 15 8.46 -31.63 13.52
C LEU A 15 8.40 -31.00 12.12
N THR A 16 7.62 -31.58 11.24
CA THR A 16 7.14 -30.90 10.05
C THR A 16 6.15 -29.84 10.53
N GLY A 17 6.66 -28.63 10.76
CA GLY A 17 5.84 -27.44 10.85
C GLY A 17 5.10 -27.30 9.52
N CYS A 18 3.88 -27.83 9.44
CA CYS A 18 2.95 -27.44 8.39
C CYS A 18 2.71 -25.93 8.59
N GLU A 19 3.31 -25.08 7.75
CA GLU A 19 2.74 -23.77 7.46
C GLU A 19 1.30 -24.04 6.97
N GLN A 20 0.35 -23.91 7.89
CA GLN A 20 -1.06 -23.89 7.51
C GLN A 20 -1.25 -22.63 6.67
N SER A 21 -1.16 -22.75 5.35
CA SER A 21 -1.65 -21.75 4.43
C SER A 21 -3.15 -21.64 4.67
N SER A 22 -3.54 -20.69 5.51
CA SER A 22 -4.96 -20.41 5.76
C SER A 22 -5.57 -19.99 4.41
N SER A 23 -6.58 -20.70 3.95
CA SER A 23 -7.39 -20.26 2.83
C SER A 23 -8.17 -19.01 3.25
N PRO A 24 -8.45 -18.08 2.33
CA PRO A 24 -9.31 -16.94 2.64
C PRO A 24 -10.73 -17.43 2.97
N ASP A 25 -11.39 -16.76 3.89
CA ASP A 25 -12.77 -17.07 4.28
C ASP A 25 -13.76 -16.75 3.16
N ARG A 26 -13.43 -15.72 2.39
CA ARG A 26 -14.22 -15.29 1.22
C ARG A 26 -13.31 -14.74 0.13
N GLN A 27 -13.65 -15.04 -1.11
CA GLN A 27 -13.03 -14.46 -2.30
C GLN A 27 -14.09 -13.78 -3.15
N LEU A 28 -13.74 -12.61 -3.72
CA LEU A 28 -14.54 -11.90 -4.69
C LEU A 28 -13.69 -11.61 -5.93
N THR A 29 -14.17 -12.00 -7.11
CA THR A 29 -13.51 -11.69 -8.37
C THR A 29 -13.87 -10.26 -8.79
N LEU A 30 -12.88 -9.37 -8.78
CA LEU A 30 -12.99 -7.97 -9.19
C LEU A 30 -12.70 -7.79 -10.68
N ALA A 31 -11.79 -8.60 -11.25
CA ALA A 31 -11.50 -8.62 -12.68
C ALA A 31 -10.93 -9.98 -13.11
N ASN A 32 -11.42 -10.50 -14.24
CA ASN A 32 -11.02 -11.82 -14.73
C ASN A 32 -9.62 -11.89 -15.37
N GLN A 33 -9.07 -10.74 -15.78
CA GLN A 33 -7.76 -10.65 -16.45
C GLN A 33 -6.68 -10.05 -15.54
N GLY A 34 -6.96 -9.95 -14.23
CA GLY A 34 -6.06 -9.32 -13.26
C GLY A 34 -6.22 -7.80 -13.18
N LEU A 35 -5.49 -7.20 -12.23
CA LEU A 35 -5.50 -5.77 -11.96
C LEU A 35 -4.17 -5.13 -12.32
N LEU A 36 -4.23 -3.88 -12.78
CA LEU A 36 -3.07 -2.98 -12.93
C LEU A 36 -2.78 -2.25 -11.62
N SER A 37 -3.84 -1.93 -10.87
CA SER A 37 -3.78 -1.21 -9.61
C SER A 37 -5.01 -1.54 -8.77
N ALA A 38 -4.87 -1.48 -7.45
CA ALA A 38 -5.99 -1.55 -6.52
C ALA A 38 -5.66 -0.81 -5.23
N ASP A 39 -6.68 -0.25 -4.60
CA ASP A 39 -6.66 0.21 -3.20
C ASP A 39 -7.96 -0.19 -2.51
N LEU A 40 -7.91 -0.26 -1.19
CA LEU A 40 -9.04 -0.58 -0.33
C LEU A 40 -9.41 0.62 0.54
N ALA A 41 -10.70 0.83 0.74
CA ALA A 41 -11.18 1.76 1.76
C ALA A 41 -10.65 1.37 3.14
N SER A 42 -10.56 2.33 4.06
CA SER A 42 -9.98 2.14 5.38
C SER A 42 -10.70 1.06 6.20
N ASP A 43 -12.02 0.92 5.98
CA ASP A 43 -12.90 -0.07 6.62
C ASP A 43 -12.95 -1.43 5.88
N GLY A 44 -12.20 -1.59 4.78
CA GLY A 44 -12.16 -2.82 3.98
C GLY A 44 -13.48 -3.20 3.29
N LYS A 45 -14.45 -2.26 3.16
CA LYS A 45 -15.76 -2.54 2.55
C LYS A 45 -15.85 -2.14 1.09
N GLN A 46 -14.95 -1.30 0.61
CA GLN A 46 -14.88 -0.89 -0.79
C GLN A 46 -13.49 -1.14 -1.35
N ALA A 47 -13.42 -1.39 -2.65
CA ALA A 47 -12.19 -1.46 -3.41
C ALA A 47 -12.29 -0.57 -4.65
N ILE A 48 -11.24 0.19 -4.93
CA ILE A 48 -11.05 0.82 -6.24
C ILE A 48 -10.02 0.01 -7.00
N VAL A 49 -10.34 -0.41 -8.21
CA VAL A 49 -9.47 -1.24 -9.03
C VAL A 49 -9.38 -0.72 -10.44
N SER A 50 -8.24 -0.91 -11.06
CA SER A 50 -8.04 -0.67 -12.49
C SER A 50 -7.62 -1.96 -13.18
N SER A 51 -8.19 -2.23 -14.36
CA SER A 51 -7.86 -3.38 -15.21
C SER A 51 -7.89 -3.02 -16.68
N LEU A 52 -7.20 -3.80 -17.50
CA LEU A 52 -7.17 -3.60 -18.96
C LEU A 52 -8.54 -3.78 -19.61
N SER A 53 -9.35 -4.72 -19.09
CA SER A 53 -10.62 -5.10 -19.72
C SER A 53 -11.83 -4.29 -19.26
N GLN A 54 -11.78 -3.75 -18.03
CA GLN A 54 -12.96 -3.10 -17.42
C GLN A 54 -12.73 -1.62 -17.11
N GLY A 55 -11.49 -1.11 -17.26
CA GLY A 55 -11.12 0.24 -16.83
C GLY A 55 -11.07 0.34 -15.32
N THR A 56 -11.50 1.46 -14.76
CA THR A 56 -11.51 1.72 -13.32
C THR A 56 -12.90 1.50 -12.74
N VAL A 57 -12.98 0.65 -11.70
CA VAL A 57 -14.23 0.26 -11.06
C VAL A 57 -14.10 0.41 -9.54
N VAL A 58 -15.12 0.99 -8.90
CA VAL A 58 -15.30 0.95 -7.45
C VAL A 58 -16.28 -0.16 -7.12
N TRP A 59 -15.87 -1.05 -6.24
CA TRP A 59 -16.65 -2.19 -5.78
C TRP A 59 -17.16 -1.99 -4.36
N ASP A 60 -18.40 -2.37 -4.10
CA ASP A 60 -18.92 -2.68 -2.77
C ASP A 60 -18.58 -4.16 -2.49
N LEU A 61 -17.65 -4.41 -1.57
CA LEU A 61 -17.17 -5.75 -1.23
C LEU A 61 -18.16 -6.52 -0.32
N GLU A 62 -19.09 -5.84 0.36
CA GLU A 62 -20.13 -6.48 1.15
C GLU A 62 -21.18 -7.08 0.24
N GLN A 63 -21.70 -6.28 -0.70
CA GLN A 63 -22.71 -6.71 -1.65
C GLN A 63 -22.13 -7.49 -2.84
N GLY A 64 -20.82 -7.41 -3.08
CA GLY A 64 -20.15 -8.03 -4.23
C GLY A 64 -20.58 -7.39 -5.56
N LYS A 65 -20.82 -6.09 -5.58
CA LYS A 65 -21.34 -5.35 -6.74
C LYS A 65 -20.47 -4.16 -7.09
N GLU A 66 -20.46 -3.82 -8.38
CA GLU A 66 -19.91 -2.55 -8.85
C GLU A 66 -20.78 -1.40 -8.31
N ARG A 67 -20.13 -0.38 -7.76
CA ARG A 67 -20.77 0.84 -7.30
C ARG A 67 -20.64 1.96 -8.33
N TRP A 68 -19.40 2.17 -8.83
CA TRP A 68 -19.05 3.17 -9.83
C TRP A 68 -18.13 2.58 -10.86
N ARG A 69 -18.27 3.05 -12.11
CA ARG A 69 -17.33 2.76 -13.19
C ARG A 69 -16.86 4.09 -13.78
N TRP A 70 -15.57 4.33 -13.70
CA TRP A 70 -14.97 5.58 -14.13
C TRP A 70 -14.16 5.40 -15.41
N ARG A 71 -14.23 6.43 -16.25
CA ARG A 71 -13.42 6.55 -17.45
C ARG A 71 -12.73 7.91 -17.42
N GLN A 72 -11.39 7.90 -17.31
CA GLN A 72 -10.57 9.12 -17.25
C GLN A 72 -10.24 9.65 -18.63
N SER A 73 -10.26 8.80 -19.66
CA SER A 73 -9.92 9.16 -21.05
C SER A 73 -10.69 8.25 -22.00
N ASP A 74 -11.02 8.78 -23.17
CA ASP A 74 -11.57 7.99 -24.28
C ASP A 74 -10.46 7.25 -25.07
N ASN A 75 -9.19 7.55 -24.82
CA ASN A 75 -8.07 6.82 -25.39
C ASN A 75 -7.94 5.44 -24.72
N PRO A 76 -8.12 4.32 -25.46
CA PRO A 76 -8.04 2.97 -24.91
C PRO A 76 -6.64 2.60 -24.41
N ASP A 77 -5.59 3.30 -24.84
CA ASP A 77 -4.21 3.06 -24.42
C ASP A 77 -3.82 3.84 -23.16
N ASN A 78 -4.73 4.65 -22.62
CA ASN A 78 -4.48 5.44 -21.41
C ASN A 78 -4.87 4.66 -20.15
N PHE A 79 -4.00 3.73 -19.72
CA PHE A 79 -4.26 2.86 -18.59
C PHE A 79 -4.01 3.58 -17.25
N ILE A 80 -4.97 3.45 -16.34
CA ILE A 80 -4.82 3.86 -14.96
C ILE A 80 -3.89 2.87 -14.26
N ILE A 81 -2.75 3.37 -13.79
CA ILE A 81 -1.71 2.58 -13.13
C ILE A 81 -1.67 2.79 -11.62
N ILE A 82 -2.34 3.83 -11.12
CA ILE A 82 -2.48 4.09 -9.68
C ILE A 82 -3.94 4.43 -9.40
N THR A 83 -4.48 3.78 -8.38
CA THR A 83 -5.77 4.09 -7.77
C THR A 83 -5.56 4.22 -6.27
N ARG A 84 -6.14 5.25 -5.64
CA ARG A 84 -6.01 5.46 -4.20
C ARG A 84 -7.23 6.16 -3.61
N PHE A 85 -7.67 5.72 -2.44
CA PHE A 85 -8.65 6.43 -1.63
C PHE A 85 -7.99 7.58 -0.86
N SER A 86 -8.77 8.63 -0.58
CA SER A 86 -8.41 9.60 0.47
C SER A 86 -8.49 8.94 1.85
N ALA A 87 -7.84 9.55 2.84
CA ALA A 87 -7.73 8.96 4.18
C ALA A 87 -9.08 8.79 4.90
N ASP A 88 -10.11 9.54 4.52
CA ASP A 88 -11.48 9.45 5.06
C ASP A 88 -12.46 8.70 4.12
N ASP A 89 -11.94 8.10 3.04
CA ASP A 89 -12.70 7.37 2.03
C ASP A 89 -13.80 8.21 1.34
N SER A 90 -13.75 9.54 1.39
CA SER A 90 -14.73 10.41 0.73
C SER A 90 -14.40 10.68 -0.74
N HIS A 91 -13.12 10.60 -1.09
CA HIS A 91 -12.59 10.84 -2.43
C HIS A 91 -11.67 9.70 -2.88
N ALA A 92 -11.40 9.68 -4.17
CA ALA A 92 -10.39 8.82 -4.76
C ALA A 92 -9.61 9.55 -5.86
N VAL A 93 -8.38 9.11 -6.08
CA VAL A 93 -7.57 9.54 -7.23
C VAL A 93 -7.29 8.34 -8.13
N THR A 94 -7.33 8.60 -9.43
CA THR A 94 -6.89 7.68 -10.48
C THR A 94 -5.80 8.37 -11.29
N ALA A 95 -4.69 7.68 -11.57
CA ALA A 95 -3.59 8.29 -12.28
C ALA A 95 -3.03 7.39 -13.38
N THR A 96 -2.62 8.06 -14.47
CA THR A 96 -1.73 7.57 -15.52
C THR A 96 -0.33 8.13 -15.27
N PRO A 97 0.68 7.78 -16.05
CA PRO A 97 2.02 8.38 -15.88
C PRO A 97 2.07 9.90 -16.09
N ASP A 98 1.10 10.51 -16.78
CA ASP A 98 1.10 11.90 -17.24
C ASP A 98 -0.15 12.71 -16.89
N SER A 99 -1.10 12.08 -16.18
CA SER A 99 -2.35 12.74 -15.78
C SER A 99 -3.00 12.07 -14.57
N PHE A 100 -3.90 12.78 -13.90
CA PHE A 100 -4.72 12.21 -12.84
C PHE A 100 -6.14 12.80 -12.82
N GLY A 101 -7.08 12.02 -12.28
CA GLY A 101 -8.45 12.44 -12.03
C GLY A 101 -8.80 12.30 -10.57
N ILE A 102 -9.63 13.21 -10.05
CA ILE A 102 -10.17 13.18 -8.68
C ILE A 102 -11.67 12.89 -8.75
N TRP A 103 -12.12 12.01 -7.88
CA TRP A 103 -13.46 11.50 -7.84
C TRP A 103 -14.07 11.63 -6.45
N ARG A 104 -15.34 12.03 -6.37
CA ARG A 104 -16.10 12.01 -5.12
C ARG A 104 -16.85 10.68 -5.01
N LEU A 105 -16.67 9.97 -3.89
CA LEU A 105 -17.25 8.64 -3.71
C LEU A 105 -18.74 8.64 -3.35
N GLN A 106 -19.26 9.75 -2.87
CA GLN A 106 -20.68 9.86 -2.53
C GLN A 106 -21.60 9.65 -3.75
N ASP A 107 -21.24 10.23 -4.89
CA ASP A 107 -22.03 10.25 -6.12
C ASP A 107 -21.30 9.76 -7.37
N GLY A 108 -20.01 9.40 -7.22
CA GLY A 108 -19.17 8.91 -8.31
C GLY A 108 -18.73 9.98 -9.31
N GLN A 109 -18.96 11.27 -9.04
CA GLN A 109 -18.65 12.35 -9.97
C GLN A 109 -17.19 12.75 -9.95
N SER A 110 -16.67 13.10 -11.14
CA SER A 110 -15.36 13.71 -11.29
C SER A 110 -15.35 15.11 -10.71
N GLN A 111 -14.30 15.45 -9.96
CA GLN A 111 -14.02 16.80 -9.48
C GLN A 111 -12.96 17.52 -10.33
N GLY A 112 -12.33 16.84 -11.26
CA GLY A 112 -11.39 17.43 -12.20
C GLY A 112 -10.39 16.41 -12.75
N TYR A 113 -9.81 16.79 -13.90
CA TYR A 113 -8.73 16.07 -14.57
C TYR A 113 -7.56 17.02 -14.76
N TYR A 114 -6.35 16.50 -14.50
CA TYR A 114 -5.14 17.31 -14.45
C TYR A 114 -4.04 16.63 -15.26
N SER A 115 -3.41 17.38 -16.18
CA SER A 115 -2.26 16.92 -16.94
C SER A 115 -0.95 17.30 -16.26
N LEU A 116 0.05 16.44 -16.38
CA LEU A 116 1.40 16.59 -15.85
C LEU A 116 2.43 16.51 -17.00
N PRO A 117 2.59 17.58 -17.77
CA PRO A 117 3.40 17.54 -19.01
C PRO A 117 4.91 17.49 -18.76
N GLU A 118 5.37 17.86 -17.56
CA GLU A 118 6.81 18.09 -17.32
C GLU A 118 7.60 16.84 -16.95
N SER A 119 6.98 15.86 -16.27
CA SER A 119 7.64 14.62 -15.81
C SER A 119 6.62 13.57 -15.44
N ARG A 120 7.01 12.30 -15.57
CA ARG A 120 6.13 11.18 -15.26
C ARG A 120 5.82 11.07 -13.77
N LEU A 121 4.56 10.85 -13.46
CA LEU A 121 4.06 10.53 -12.14
C LEU A 121 4.52 9.12 -11.72
N ARG A 122 4.98 9.00 -10.49
CA ARG A 122 5.40 7.73 -9.89
C ARG A 122 4.47 7.27 -8.77
N ASP A 123 4.01 8.19 -7.93
CA ASP A 123 3.01 7.91 -6.89
C ASP A 123 2.21 9.19 -6.61
N ILE A 124 1.01 9.04 -6.03
CA ILE A 124 0.08 10.14 -5.77
C ILE A 124 -0.71 9.86 -4.51
N ALA A 125 -0.98 10.90 -3.71
CA ALA A 125 -1.81 10.83 -2.52
C ALA A 125 -2.76 12.03 -2.42
N LEU A 126 -3.88 11.85 -1.70
CA LEU A 126 -4.91 12.87 -1.46
C LEU A 126 -5.02 13.21 0.02
N SER A 127 -5.29 14.48 0.33
CA SER A 127 -5.87 14.85 1.64
C SER A 127 -7.27 14.25 1.82
N ALA A 128 -7.75 14.18 3.06
CA ALA A 128 -9.05 13.59 3.38
C ALA A 128 -10.18 14.25 2.58
N ASP A 129 -10.16 15.57 2.47
CA ASP A 129 -11.18 16.35 1.76
C ASP A 129 -11.01 16.39 0.23
N GLY A 130 -10.07 15.63 -0.34
CA GLY A 130 -9.78 15.60 -1.77
C GLY A 130 -9.17 16.90 -2.34
N ARG A 131 -8.91 17.89 -1.49
CA ARG A 131 -8.50 19.23 -1.92
C ARG A 131 -7.02 19.35 -2.25
N GLN A 132 -6.16 18.67 -1.49
CA GLN A 132 -4.74 18.67 -1.73
C GLN A 132 -4.29 17.33 -2.31
N VAL A 133 -3.45 17.42 -3.33
CA VAL A 133 -2.85 16.27 -4.01
C VAL A 133 -1.35 16.38 -3.87
N LEU A 134 -0.71 15.32 -3.39
CA LEU A 134 0.73 15.18 -3.37
C LEU A 134 1.17 14.22 -4.49
N ILE A 135 2.09 14.66 -5.32
CA ILE A 135 2.58 13.95 -6.50
C ILE A 135 4.06 13.69 -6.34
N GLY A 136 4.49 12.44 -6.43
CA GLY A 136 5.88 12.05 -6.55
C GLY A 136 6.25 11.83 -8.02
N ARG A 137 7.40 12.37 -8.47
CA ARG A 137 7.78 12.45 -9.87
C ARG A 137 9.10 11.73 -10.15
N GLU A 138 9.26 11.32 -11.41
CA GLU A 138 10.46 10.65 -11.89
C GLU A 138 11.69 11.58 -11.90
N ASP A 139 11.49 12.89 -12.04
CA ASP A 139 12.56 13.91 -12.02
C ASP A 139 13.07 14.29 -10.62
N GLY A 140 12.64 13.57 -9.56
CA GLY A 140 13.06 13.80 -8.18
C GLY A 140 12.27 14.87 -7.43
N LYS A 141 11.27 15.48 -8.05
CA LYS A 141 10.41 16.46 -7.39
C LYS A 141 9.22 15.79 -6.72
N ALA A 142 8.83 16.30 -5.55
CA ALA A 142 7.50 16.08 -5.02
C ALA A 142 6.73 17.40 -5.04
N GLU A 143 5.46 17.35 -5.44
CA GLU A 143 4.64 18.55 -5.62
C GLU A 143 3.31 18.42 -4.90
N VAL A 144 2.97 19.40 -4.06
CA VAL A 144 1.62 19.55 -3.51
C VAL A 144 0.84 20.55 -4.34
N VAL A 145 -0.34 20.14 -4.78
CA VAL A 145 -1.28 20.97 -5.53
C VAL A 145 -2.56 21.13 -4.73
N ASP A 146 -2.97 22.37 -4.45
CA ASP A 146 -4.32 22.67 -3.96
C ASP A 146 -5.25 22.81 -5.17
N THR A 147 -6.15 21.86 -5.36
CA THR A 147 -7.00 21.75 -6.54
C THR A 147 -8.03 22.87 -6.67
N ARG A 148 -8.36 23.56 -5.57
CA ARG A 148 -9.32 24.65 -5.55
C ARG A 148 -8.66 25.99 -5.93
N SER A 149 -7.50 26.29 -5.34
CA SER A 149 -6.78 27.57 -5.56
C SER A 149 -5.79 27.51 -6.70
N GLY A 150 -5.41 26.31 -7.15
CA GLY A 150 -4.31 26.09 -8.12
C GLY A 150 -2.92 26.34 -7.52
N ARG A 151 -2.80 26.60 -6.21
CA ARG A 151 -1.51 26.78 -5.56
C ARG A 151 -0.70 25.50 -5.66
N ARG A 152 0.57 25.66 -6.06
CA ARG A 152 1.54 24.56 -6.13
C ARG A 152 2.74 24.87 -5.24
N LEU A 153 3.27 23.83 -4.58
CA LEU A 153 4.53 23.89 -3.85
C LEU A 153 5.36 22.68 -4.23
N GLN A 154 6.57 22.94 -4.74
CA GLN A 154 7.51 21.88 -5.09
C GLN A 154 8.51 21.67 -3.96
N PHE A 155 8.69 20.44 -3.56
CA PHE A 155 9.72 19.99 -2.64
C PHE A 155 10.90 19.42 -3.44
N LEU A 156 12.06 20.03 -3.26
CA LEU A 156 13.29 19.71 -3.99
C LEU A 156 14.34 19.01 -3.10
N GLY A 157 13.89 18.28 -2.09
CA GLY A 157 14.80 17.62 -1.13
C GLY A 157 15.40 16.30 -1.66
N HIS A 158 14.73 15.66 -2.63
CA HIS A 158 15.26 14.46 -3.27
C HIS A 158 16.21 14.80 -4.41
N THR A 159 17.30 14.03 -4.52
CA THR A 159 18.30 14.16 -5.61
C THR A 159 18.10 13.17 -6.74
N GLU A 160 17.21 12.20 -6.53
CA GLU A 160 16.82 11.18 -7.51
C GLU A 160 15.30 10.98 -7.47
N GLN A 161 14.78 10.10 -8.33
CA GLN A 161 13.37 9.78 -8.48
C GLN A 161 12.65 9.58 -7.14
N VAL A 162 11.48 10.20 -6.99
CA VAL A 162 10.53 9.97 -5.89
C VAL A 162 9.68 8.74 -6.24
N ASN A 163 9.78 7.68 -5.44
CA ASN A 163 9.09 6.41 -5.72
C ASN A 163 7.72 6.33 -5.05
N THR A 164 7.58 6.94 -3.88
CA THR A 164 6.41 6.79 -3.02
C THR A 164 6.10 8.08 -2.29
N VAL A 165 4.82 8.36 -2.14
CA VAL A 165 4.35 9.53 -1.41
C VAL A 165 3.15 9.16 -0.54
N ASP A 166 2.99 9.86 0.58
CA ASP A 166 1.78 9.83 1.38
C ASP A 166 1.50 11.19 2.00
N LEU A 167 0.21 11.51 2.22
CA LEU A 167 -0.23 12.80 2.69
C LEU A 167 -1.06 12.63 3.96
N SER A 168 -0.74 13.42 4.99
CA SER A 168 -1.56 13.42 6.20
C SER A 168 -3.02 13.79 5.87
N PRO A 169 -4.02 13.28 6.61
CA PRO A 169 -5.44 13.51 6.30
C PRO A 169 -5.80 14.99 6.17
N ASN A 170 -5.20 15.85 7.00
CA ASN A 170 -5.40 17.30 6.97
C ASN A 170 -4.55 18.03 5.91
N GLY A 171 -3.81 17.31 5.09
CA GLY A 171 -2.95 17.85 4.04
C GLY A 171 -1.72 18.62 4.54
N ARG A 172 -1.44 18.66 5.87
CA ARG A 172 -0.39 19.48 6.45
C ARG A 172 1.01 18.91 6.29
N TYR A 173 1.16 17.60 6.36
CA TYR A 173 2.44 16.92 6.27
C TYR A 173 2.45 15.92 5.11
N ALA A 174 3.53 15.96 4.35
CA ALA A 174 3.82 15.02 3.28
C ALA A 174 4.98 14.11 3.70
N LEU A 175 4.84 12.83 3.40
CA LEU A 175 5.90 11.83 3.51
C LEU A 175 6.28 11.40 2.10
N THR A 176 7.57 11.50 1.76
CA THR A 176 8.08 11.13 0.44
C THR A 176 9.30 10.23 0.59
N GLY A 177 9.46 9.26 -0.32
CA GLY A 177 10.61 8.35 -0.33
C GLY A 177 11.14 8.19 -1.75
N GLY A 178 12.48 8.13 -1.90
CA GLY A 178 13.12 8.17 -3.19
C GLY A 178 14.28 7.20 -3.40
N ASN A 179 14.81 7.23 -4.62
CA ASN A 179 15.98 6.45 -5.02
C ASN A 179 17.28 6.94 -4.36
N ASP A 180 17.29 8.14 -3.78
CA ASP A 180 18.38 8.76 -3.05
C ASP A 180 18.55 8.22 -1.63
N TYR A 181 17.90 7.09 -1.32
CA TYR A 181 17.98 6.35 -0.05
C TYR A 181 17.45 7.16 1.14
N SER A 182 16.58 8.13 0.87
CA SER A 182 15.98 8.98 1.90
C SER A 182 14.46 8.96 1.83
N ALA A 183 13.84 9.04 3.00
CA ALA A 183 12.47 9.48 3.12
C ALA A 183 12.44 10.81 3.90
N TYR A 184 11.53 11.71 3.51
CA TYR A 184 11.36 13.01 4.14
C TYR A 184 9.92 13.18 4.60
N LEU A 185 9.75 13.58 5.86
CA LEU A 185 8.52 14.22 6.35
C LEU A 185 8.71 15.72 6.26
N TRP A 186 7.84 16.42 5.57
CA TRP A 186 7.93 17.85 5.36
C TRP A 186 6.56 18.55 5.41
N ASP A 187 6.58 19.86 5.75
CA ASP A 187 5.40 20.70 5.86
C ASP A 187 4.98 21.21 4.50
N THR A 188 3.73 20.92 4.08
CA THR A 188 3.20 21.26 2.75
C THR A 188 2.95 22.76 2.52
N ARG A 189 2.97 23.56 3.58
CA ARG A 189 2.77 25.02 3.47
C ARG A 189 4.07 25.77 3.26
N SER A 190 5.14 25.30 3.93
CA SER A 190 6.46 25.96 3.91
C SER A 190 7.51 25.23 3.08
N GLY A 191 7.32 23.93 2.80
CA GLY A 191 8.33 23.08 2.18
C GLY A 191 9.47 22.67 3.13
N GLN A 192 9.37 23.04 4.42
CA GLN A 192 10.42 22.73 5.38
C GLN A 192 10.41 21.25 5.78
N VAL A 193 11.60 20.63 5.80
CA VAL A 193 11.80 19.28 6.30
C VAL A 193 11.59 19.25 7.81
N VAL A 194 10.71 18.36 8.26
CA VAL A 194 10.49 18.06 9.68
C VAL A 194 11.43 16.95 10.12
N TRP A 195 11.43 15.84 9.35
CA TRP A 195 12.29 14.69 9.59
C TRP A 195 12.88 14.14 8.30
N ARG A 196 14.10 13.61 8.39
CA ARG A 196 14.74 12.82 7.35
C ARG A 196 15.03 11.43 7.89
N PHE A 197 14.59 10.41 7.20
CA PHE A 197 14.82 9.01 7.51
C PHE A 197 15.78 8.41 6.47
N ASN A 198 16.96 7.98 6.91
CA ASN A 198 17.98 7.41 6.03
C ASN A 198 17.80 5.90 5.92
N HIS A 199 17.99 5.38 4.72
CA HIS A 199 17.88 3.98 4.38
C HIS A 199 19.18 3.45 3.77
N ALA A 200 19.36 2.11 3.78
CA ALA A 200 20.49 1.46 3.13
C ALA A 200 20.26 1.21 1.62
N GLY A 201 19.03 1.42 1.15
CA GLY A 201 18.60 1.23 -0.22
C GLY A 201 17.54 2.23 -0.64
N ARG A 202 17.05 2.08 -1.87
CA ARG A 202 15.97 2.91 -2.41
C ARG A 202 14.70 2.74 -1.60
N VAL A 203 14.12 3.85 -1.13
CA VAL A 203 12.83 3.80 -0.42
C VAL A 203 11.73 3.53 -1.45
N VAL A 204 11.07 2.39 -1.31
CA VAL A 204 10.04 1.93 -2.26
C VAL A 204 8.63 2.08 -1.74
N LEU A 205 8.46 2.20 -0.42
CA LEU A 205 7.15 2.39 0.22
C LEU A 205 7.28 3.30 1.44
N ALA A 206 6.37 4.28 1.52
CA ALA A 206 6.25 5.19 2.66
C ALA A 206 4.77 5.43 2.96
N ARG A 207 4.36 5.29 4.22
CA ARG A 207 2.96 5.47 4.66
C ARG A 207 2.90 6.18 6.00
N LEU A 208 1.94 7.07 6.13
CA LEU A 208 1.60 7.77 7.38
C LEU A 208 0.51 7.01 8.14
N ASP A 209 0.59 7.02 9.44
CA ASP A 209 -0.55 6.70 10.28
C ASP A 209 -1.57 7.84 10.20
N PRO A 210 -2.88 7.56 10.02
CA PRO A 210 -3.92 8.59 9.93
C PRO A 210 -3.98 9.53 11.13
N SER A 211 -3.54 9.10 12.33
CA SER A 211 -3.45 9.97 13.50
C SER A 211 -2.28 10.97 13.46
N GLY A 212 -1.34 10.79 12.53
CA GLY A 212 -0.15 11.64 12.38
C GLY A 212 0.94 11.39 13.43
N ARG A 213 0.89 10.28 14.16
CA ARG A 213 1.88 9.93 15.19
C ARG A 213 3.03 9.07 14.65
N LEU A 214 2.76 8.27 13.63
CA LEU A 214 3.69 7.27 13.12
C LEU A 214 3.89 7.41 11.61
N ALA A 215 5.05 6.96 11.15
CA ALA A 215 5.32 6.72 9.74
C ALA A 215 5.95 5.33 9.56
N PHE A 216 5.67 4.73 8.44
CA PHE A 216 6.32 3.52 7.95
C PHE A 216 7.11 3.85 6.70
N THR A 217 8.37 3.41 6.63
CA THR A 217 9.20 3.53 5.43
C THR A 217 9.96 2.23 5.20
N ALA A 218 10.06 1.81 3.94
CA ALA A 218 10.72 0.56 3.59
C ALA A 218 11.58 0.69 2.34
N ASP A 219 12.78 0.10 2.39
CA ASP A 219 13.58 -0.31 1.26
C ASP A 219 13.58 -1.85 1.14
N SER A 220 14.41 -2.45 0.30
CA SER A 220 14.49 -3.90 0.13
C SER A 220 15.20 -4.64 1.28
N ARG A 221 15.79 -3.92 2.24
CA ARG A 221 16.59 -4.48 3.35
C ARG A 221 16.09 -4.09 4.72
N GLN A 222 15.35 -2.99 4.79
CA GLN A 222 14.91 -2.36 6.03
C GLN A 222 13.47 -1.87 5.88
N ALA A 223 12.66 -2.18 6.88
CA ALA A 223 11.29 -1.72 6.99
C ALA A 223 11.08 -1.18 8.40
N SER A 224 11.04 0.15 8.55
CA SER A 224 11.08 0.83 9.84
C SER A 224 9.80 1.60 10.12
N ILE A 225 9.40 1.61 11.39
CA ILE A 225 8.31 2.41 11.93
C ILE A 225 8.95 3.54 12.76
N TRP A 226 8.53 4.76 12.51
CA TRP A 226 9.07 5.98 13.09
C TRP A 226 8.04 6.66 13.97
N ASP A 227 8.44 7.13 15.15
CA ASP A 227 7.66 8.06 15.98
C ASP A 227 7.87 9.48 15.45
N LEU A 228 6.83 10.09 14.91
CA LEU A 228 6.88 11.42 14.30
C LEU A 228 6.98 12.56 15.33
N THR A 229 6.70 12.30 16.61
CA THR A 229 6.89 13.26 17.68
C THR A 229 8.39 13.48 17.96
N THR A 230 9.16 12.40 17.91
CA THR A 230 10.59 12.40 18.26
C THR A 230 11.52 12.30 17.06
N GLY A 231 11.02 11.85 15.89
CA GLY A 231 11.79 11.54 14.70
C GLY A 231 12.66 10.27 14.83
N LYS A 232 12.49 9.50 15.90
CA LYS A 232 13.28 8.29 16.15
C LYS A 232 12.60 7.04 15.61
N GLU A 233 13.40 6.03 15.26
CA GLU A 233 12.90 4.69 14.95
C GLU A 233 12.25 4.11 16.21
N LEU A 234 10.94 3.80 16.11
CA LEU A 234 10.18 3.14 17.16
C LEU A 234 10.46 1.63 17.13
N SER A 235 10.36 1.04 15.94
CA SER A 235 10.59 -0.39 15.74
C SER A 235 10.96 -0.67 14.29
N ARG A 236 11.42 -1.88 14.05
CA ARG A 236 11.77 -2.39 12.72
C ARG A 236 11.10 -3.74 12.53
N LEU A 237 10.48 -3.96 11.36
CA LEU A 237 9.85 -5.24 11.06
C LEU A 237 10.88 -6.37 11.07
N GLN A 238 10.57 -7.42 11.80
CA GLN A 238 11.42 -8.60 11.96
C GLN A 238 11.02 -9.66 10.92
N PHE A 239 11.63 -9.63 9.75
CA PHE A 239 11.40 -10.62 8.69
C PHE A 239 12.60 -11.54 8.50
N ASP A 240 12.32 -12.81 8.22
CA ASP A 240 13.34 -13.88 8.15
C ASP A 240 14.10 -13.90 6.83
N HIS A 241 13.66 -13.16 5.82
CA HIS A 241 14.25 -13.15 4.49
C HIS A 241 15.22 -11.98 4.32
N ARG A 242 16.30 -12.22 3.58
CA ARG A 242 17.37 -11.23 3.39
C ARG A 242 16.94 -9.99 2.62
N PHE A 243 15.89 -10.11 1.79
CA PHE A 243 15.32 -9.02 1.01
C PHE A 243 13.82 -9.19 0.98
N GLU A 244 13.08 -8.19 1.45
CA GLU A 244 11.63 -8.11 1.38
C GLU A 244 11.23 -6.80 0.72
N VAL A 245 10.35 -6.86 -0.25
CA VAL A 245 9.79 -5.68 -0.91
C VAL A 245 8.33 -5.58 -0.57
N TYR A 246 7.89 -4.41 -0.15
CA TYR A 246 6.50 -4.13 0.17
C TYR A 246 5.88 -3.30 -0.94
N THR A 247 4.66 -3.65 -1.34
CA THR A 247 3.85 -2.94 -2.34
C THR A 247 2.64 -2.24 -1.73
N ALA A 248 2.21 -2.70 -0.55
CA ALA A 248 1.14 -2.10 0.22
C ALA A 248 1.51 -2.07 1.70
N ALA A 249 1.10 -1.03 2.40
CA ALA A 249 1.15 -0.97 3.86
C ALA A 249 0.05 -0.05 4.38
N ARG A 250 -0.55 -0.40 5.53
CA ARG A 250 -1.56 0.39 6.20
C ARG A 250 -1.49 0.19 7.71
N PHE A 251 -1.45 1.28 8.46
CA PHE A 251 -1.64 1.25 9.90
C PHE A 251 -3.10 0.94 10.24
N ALA A 252 -3.31 0.17 11.28
CA ALA A 252 -4.62 -0.29 11.73
C ALA A 252 -4.70 -0.36 13.24
N ASN A 253 -5.90 -0.57 13.79
CA ASN A 253 -6.14 -0.69 15.23
C ASN A 253 -5.47 0.44 16.05
N ASP A 254 -5.79 1.69 15.70
CA ASP A 254 -5.27 2.91 16.32
C ASP A 254 -3.72 2.98 16.34
N GLY A 255 -3.09 2.50 15.26
CA GLY A 255 -1.64 2.48 15.12
C GLY A 255 -0.92 1.38 15.89
N LYS A 256 -1.65 0.41 16.46
CA LYS A 256 -1.05 -0.75 17.14
C LYS A 256 -0.56 -1.80 16.16
N TRP A 257 -1.21 -1.90 15.00
CA TRP A 257 -0.91 -2.87 13.97
C TRP A 257 -0.47 -2.19 12.68
N LEU A 258 0.40 -2.87 11.96
CA LEU A 258 0.72 -2.56 10.58
C LEU A 258 0.39 -3.78 9.72
N ILE A 259 -0.36 -3.57 8.64
CA ILE A 259 -0.65 -4.59 7.64
C ILE A 259 0.22 -4.31 6.44
N THR A 260 0.91 -5.32 5.92
CA THR A 260 1.74 -5.18 4.72
C THR A 260 1.39 -6.22 3.66
N GLY A 261 1.56 -5.83 2.40
CA GLY A 261 1.44 -6.70 1.24
C GLY A 261 2.71 -6.66 0.38
N ALA A 262 3.05 -7.79 -0.25
CA ALA A 262 4.27 -7.95 -1.04
C ALA A 262 4.02 -8.59 -2.42
N PRO A 263 4.98 -8.45 -3.37
CA PRO A 263 4.92 -9.13 -4.67
C PRO A 263 5.03 -10.65 -4.55
N SER A 264 5.58 -11.15 -3.43
CA SER A 264 5.72 -12.56 -3.09
C SER A 264 4.40 -13.25 -2.75
N ARG A 265 3.26 -12.58 -2.90
CA ARG A 265 1.93 -13.01 -2.45
C ARG A 265 1.74 -12.97 -0.94
N GLN A 266 2.73 -12.42 -0.22
CA GLN A 266 2.70 -12.33 1.23
C GLN A 266 1.78 -11.19 1.68
N LEU A 267 0.88 -11.50 2.60
CA LEU A 267 0.08 -10.58 3.42
C LEU A 267 0.50 -10.80 4.86
N SER A 268 0.88 -9.75 5.57
CA SER A 268 1.40 -9.87 6.93
C SER A 268 0.79 -8.83 7.87
N LEU A 269 0.58 -9.22 9.11
CA LEU A 269 0.13 -8.39 10.22
C LEU A 269 1.25 -8.29 11.24
N TRP A 270 1.63 -7.07 11.62
CA TRP A 270 2.76 -6.78 12.49
C TRP A 270 2.33 -6.01 13.73
N GLN A 271 2.99 -6.30 14.86
CA GLN A 271 2.91 -5.47 16.06
C GLN A 271 3.78 -4.22 15.86
N VAL A 272 3.22 -3.03 16.00
CA VAL A 272 3.93 -1.76 15.76
C VAL A 272 4.97 -1.46 16.83
N SER A 273 4.71 -1.84 18.08
CA SER A 273 5.56 -1.49 19.23
C SER A 273 6.97 -2.10 19.17
N ASP A 274 7.12 -3.27 18.53
CA ASP A 274 8.39 -4.03 18.50
C ASP A 274 8.74 -4.59 17.12
N GLY A 275 7.84 -4.45 16.13
CA GLY A 275 8.05 -4.95 14.77
C GLY A 275 7.92 -6.46 14.62
N SER A 276 7.38 -7.17 15.62
CA SER A 276 7.19 -8.62 15.55
C SER A 276 6.04 -9.00 14.60
N LEU A 277 6.20 -10.11 13.89
CA LEU A 277 5.18 -10.68 13.03
C LEU A 277 4.10 -11.36 13.91
N LEU A 278 2.86 -10.88 13.80
CA LEU A 278 1.73 -11.48 14.51
C LEU A 278 1.15 -12.66 13.71
N GLN A 279 0.90 -12.45 12.42
CA GLN A 279 0.32 -13.48 11.55
C GLN A 279 0.61 -13.17 10.09
N SER A 280 0.65 -14.20 9.25
CA SER A 280 0.81 -14.04 7.81
C SER A 280 -0.09 -14.98 7.02
N TRP A 281 -0.39 -14.55 5.78
CA TRP A 281 -1.22 -15.29 4.82
C TRP A 281 -0.58 -15.22 3.44
N ARG A 282 -1.06 -16.04 2.53
CA ARG A 282 -0.59 -16.04 1.15
C ARG A 282 -1.76 -15.90 0.19
N VAL A 283 -1.86 -14.73 -0.48
CA VAL A 283 -2.97 -14.44 -1.40
C VAL A 283 -2.99 -15.42 -2.58
N SER A 284 -4.18 -15.68 -3.10
CA SER A 284 -4.38 -16.59 -4.22
C SER A 284 -3.74 -16.04 -5.50
N PRO A 285 -3.01 -16.86 -6.25
CA PRO A 285 -2.41 -16.44 -7.51
C PRO A 285 -3.47 -16.34 -8.62
N HIS A 286 -3.13 -15.61 -9.67
CA HIS A 286 -3.94 -15.63 -10.89
C HIS A 286 -3.88 -17.04 -11.51
N PRO A 287 -5.04 -17.67 -11.82
CA PRO A 287 -5.10 -19.09 -12.23
C PRO A 287 -4.41 -19.41 -13.55
N ARG A 288 -4.22 -18.38 -14.41
CA ARG A 288 -3.64 -18.54 -15.76
C ARG A 288 -2.15 -18.13 -15.84
N VAL A 289 -1.55 -17.65 -14.74
CA VAL A 289 -0.14 -17.20 -14.71
C VAL A 289 0.77 -18.31 -14.20
N LYS A 290 1.84 -18.58 -14.91
CA LYS A 290 2.87 -19.54 -14.50
C LYS A 290 4.25 -18.88 -14.57
N PRO A 291 5.08 -18.89 -13.51
CA PRO A 291 4.78 -19.48 -12.19
C PRO A 291 3.65 -18.72 -11.47
N PRO A 292 2.96 -19.37 -10.50
CA PRO A 292 1.88 -18.76 -9.76
C PRO A 292 2.35 -17.46 -9.05
N SER A 293 1.76 -16.34 -9.43
CA SER A 293 2.15 -15.01 -8.88
C SER A 293 0.93 -14.14 -8.61
N ALA A 294 1.04 -13.25 -7.65
CA ALA A 294 0.13 -12.13 -7.41
C ALA A 294 0.85 -11.07 -6.58
N VAL A 295 0.71 -9.81 -6.95
CA VAL A 295 1.19 -8.65 -6.20
C VAL A 295 0.05 -8.16 -5.33
N VAL A 296 0.26 -7.98 -4.04
CA VAL A 296 -0.73 -7.37 -3.14
C VAL A 296 -0.69 -5.86 -3.32
N TYR A 297 -1.75 -5.26 -3.85
CA TYR A 297 -1.84 -3.83 -4.11
C TYR A 297 -2.52 -3.04 -3.00
N GLY A 298 -3.55 -3.63 -2.37
CA GLY A 298 -4.32 -2.99 -1.31
C GLY A 298 -4.49 -3.90 -0.11
N VAL A 299 -4.44 -3.31 1.09
CA VAL A 299 -4.65 -4.00 2.37
C VAL A 299 -5.50 -3.12 3.29
N ALA A 300 -6.41 -3.73 4.04
CA ALA A 300 -7.24 -3.03 5.02
C ALA A 300 -7.61 -3.93 6.19
N LEU A 301 -7.87 -3.32 7.34
CA LEU A 301 -8.54 -3.96 8.46
C LEU A 301 -10.05 -3.74 8.29
N ARG A 302 -10.82 -4.83 8.17
CA ARG A 302 -12.27 -4.75 8.02
C ARG A 302 -12.97 -4.60 9.38
N ASP A 303 -12.48 -5.34 10.34
CA ASP A 303 -12.89 -5.33 11.73
C ASP A 303 -11.76 -5.94 12.57
N ASN A 304 -11.94 -6.05 13.89
CA ASN A 304 -10.90 -6.54 14.78
C ASN A 304 -10.49 -8.01 14.53
N SER A 305 -11.21 -8.73 13.68
CA SER A 305 -11.00 -10.15 13.40
C SER A 305 -10.75 -10.47 11.92
N HIS A 306 -10.86 -9.50 11.02
CA HIS A 306 -10.70 -9.76 9.59
C HIS A 306 -9.85 -8.71 8.89
N LEU A 307 -8.94 -9.18 8.04
CA LEU A 307 -8.22 -8.39 7.04
C LEU A 307 -8.85 -8.57 5.66
N VAL A 308 -8.65 -7.57 4.81
CA VAL A 308 -8.97 -7.64 3.39
C VAL A 308 -7.72 -7.35 2.58
N SER A 309 -7.49 -8.11 1.52
CA SER A 309 -6.45 -7.85 0.53
C SER A 309 -7.03 -7.76 -0.87
N ALA A 310 -6.46 -6.90 -1.71
CA ALA A 310 -6.71 -6.85 -3.14
C ALA A 310 -5.40 -7.05 -3.89
N SER A 311 -5.37 -7.93 -4.89
CA SER A 311 -4.13 -8.32 -5.55
C SER A 311 -4.22 -8.32 -7.07
N SER A 312 -3.06 -8.33 -7.73
CA SER A 312 -2.96 -8.38 -9.19
C SER A 312 -3.62 -9.61 -9.81
N SER A 313 -3.97 -10.63 -9.01
CA SER A 313 -4.74 -11.79 -9.49
C SER A 313 -6.17 -11.46 -9.90
N GLY A 314 -6.66 -10.26 -9.58
CA GLY A 314 -8.05 -9.87 -9.83
C GLY A 314 -9.00 -10.19 -8.69
N LEU A 315 -8.46 -10.59 -7.53
CA LEU A 315 -9.24 -11.01 -6.37
C LEU A 315 -9.17 -9.99 -5.24
N ALA A 316 -10.31 -9.81 -4.56
CA ALA A 316 -10.34 -9.35 -3.17
C ALA A 316 -10.59 -10.57 -2.27
N GLU A 317 -9.83 -10.66 -1.18
CA GLU A 317 -9.84 -11.82 -0.29
C GLU A 317 -9.97 -11.36 1.17
N ILE A 318 -10.82 -12.05 1.94
CA ILE A 318 -11.05 -11.78 3.36
C ILE A 318 -10.39 -12.89 4.17
N TRP A 319 -9.69 -12.49 5.24
CA TRP A 319 -8.84 -13.36 6.04
C TRP A 319 -9.15 -13.20 7.52
N THR A 320 -9.36 -14.30 8.24
CA THR A 320 -9.52 -14.29 9.70
C THR A 320 -8.18 -14.06 10.40
N ILE A 321 -8.14 -13.13 11.36
CA ILE A 321 -7.07 -12.93 12.34
C ILE A 321 -7.33 -13.93 13.49
N LYS A 322 -6.33 -14.74 13.82
CA LYS A 322 -6.41 -15.76 14.88
C LYS A 322 -5.76 -15.30 16.17
#